data_c7d0127c38bed04585265d09f4bc7895
#
_entry.id   c7d0127c38bed04585265d09f4bc7895
#
_cell.length_a   1.000
_cell.length_b   1.000
_cell.length_c   1.000
_cell.angle_alpha   90.00
_cell.angle_beta   90.00
_cell.angle_gamma   90.00
#
_symmetry.space_group_name_H-M   'P 1'
#
loop_
_entity.id
_entity.type
_entity.pdbx_description
1 polymer ?
#
loop_
_entity_poly.entity_id
_entity_poly.type
_entity_poly.pdbx_seq_one_letter_code
_entity_poly.pdbx_strand_id
1 'polypeptide(L)'
;MTDADDVANNNGRRRLWMMFSGIGIIMISGAISGYLSQRDAQGDGPLTTLDVSILGLFAAVILVLAFAIWRMFQQTKQSGERVPRRERLNNRIIWGCGIFGGIIGLTLALTGNMEAANEPSPFASGPMSPMLAFILAVAIGVVLPAITFYWHKHVVDEQEDAAYRAGALIAIYAFWFVAPVWWFLWRGGILPQPDGVALYFMTAFIALIVWFWKKYR
;
A
#
# COMPACT_ATOMS: atom_id res chain seq x y z
N MET A 1 -10.83 30.88 16.15
CA MET A 1 -9.92 29.75 15.91
C MET A 1 -8.95 29.78 17.07
N THR A 2 -8.90 28.77 17.88
CA THR A 2 -8.03 28.70 19.06
C THR A 2 -6.70 28.04 18.69
N ASP A 3 -5.60 28.40 19.37
CA ASP A 3 -4.26 27.79 19.15
C ASP A 3 -4.29 26.25 19.18
N ALA A 4 -5.26 25.66 19.87
CA ALA A 4 -5.46 24.19 19.94
C ALA A 4 -5.93 23.59 18.59
N ASP A 5 -6.78 24.30 17.84
CA ASP A 5 -7.29 23.84 16.53
C ASP A 5 -6.18 23.87 15.48
N ASP A 6 -5.29 24.86 15.55
CA ASP A 6 -4.14 24.98 14.65
C ASP A 6 -3.08 23.90 14.92
N VAL A 7 -2.88 23.51 16.18
CA VAL A 7 -1.96 22.43 16.56
C VAL A 7 -2.50 21.06 16.12
N ALA A 8 -3.80 20.81 16.29
CA ALA A 8 -4.45 19.57 15.87
C ALA A 8 -4.39 19.39 14.34
N ASN A 9 -4.66 20.46 13.59
CA ASN A 9 -4.59 20.48 12.13
C ASN A 9 -3.15 20.25 11.62
N ASN A 10 -2.16 20.86 12.26
CA ASN A 10 -0.74 20.65 11.92
C ASN A 10 -0.28 19.21 12.18
N ASN A 11 -0.74 18.57 13.26
CA ASN A 11 -0.42 17.18 13.56
C ASN A 11 -1.06 16.21 12.56
N GLY A 12 -2.31 16.44 12.16
CA GLY A 12 -2.99 15.68 11.10
C GLY A 12 -2.26 15.74 9.76
N ARG A 13 -1.86 16.96 9.36
CA ARG A 13 -1.11 17.19 8.12
C ARG A 13 0.27 16.53 8.12
N ARG A 14 0.99 16.54 9.25
CA ARG A 14 2.28 15.83 9.40
C ARG A 14 2.14 14.33 9.26
N ARG A 15 1.09 13.72 9.84
CA ARG A 15 0.80 12.28 9.71
C ARG A 15 0.51 11.88 8.27
N LEU A 16 -0.24 12.70 7.55
CA LEU A 16 -0.47 12.55 6.12
C LEU A 16 0.85 12.51 5.34
N TRP A 17 1.73 13.49 5.57
CA TRP A 17 3.02 13.54 4.90
C TRP A 17 3.91 12.33 5.25
N MET A 18 3.89 11.85 6.49
CA MET A 18 4.60 10.61 6.87
C MET A 18 4.07 9.39 6.10
N MET A 19 2.75 9.27 5.94
CA MET A 19 2.15 8.18 5.15
C MET A 19 2.54 8.26 3.67
N PHE A 20 2.42 9.43 3.04
CA PHE A 20 2.82 9.59 1.64
C PHE A 20 4.31 9.34 1.43
N SER A 21 5.16 9.79 2.34
CA SER A 21 6.59 9.50 2.29
C SER A 21 6.86 7.99 2.43
N GLY A 22 6.15 7.29 3.30
CA GLY A 22 6.25 5.83 3.45
C GLY A 22 5.84 5.08 2.18
N ILE A 23 4.70 5.46 1.59
CA ILE A 23 4.24 4.91 0.31
C ILE A 23 5.27 5.20 -0.80
N GLY A 24 5.82 6.41 -0.85
CA GLY A 24 6.86 6.79 -1.79
C GLY A 24 8.11 5.90 -1.69
N ILE A 25 8.56 5.60 -0.47
CA ILE A 25 9.69 4.68 -0.25
C ILE A 25 9.38 3.28 -0.81
N ILE A 26 8.19 2.76 -0.54
CA ILE A 26 7.77 1.43 -1.02
C ILE A 26 7.72 1.41 -2.56
N MET A 27 7.14 2.43 -3.18
CA MET A 27 7.06 2.53 -4.65
C MET A 27 8.45 2.60 -5.30
N ILE A 28 9.35 3.43 -4.74
CA ILE A 28 10.72 3.56 -5.28
C ILE A 28 11.51 2.27 -5.07
N SER A 29 11.35 1.60 -3.92
CA SER A 29 11.99 0.30 -3.67
C SER A 29 11.49 -0.75 -4.66
N GLY A 30 10.19 -0.76 -4.96
CA GLY A 30 9.61 -1.63 -6.00
C GLY A 30 10.14 -1.32 -7.40
N ALA A 31 10.31 -0.04 -7.74
CA ALA A 31 10.89 0.38 -9.03
C ALA A 31 12.36 -0.06 -9.16
N ILE A 32 13.16 0.06 -8.08
CA ILE A 32 14.54 -0.43 -8.06
C ILE A 32 14.58 -1.95 -8.27
N SER A 33 13.75 -2.69 -7.52
CA SER A 33 13.66 -4.15 -7.65
C SER A 33 13.25 -4.58 -9.05
N GLY A 34 12.22 -3.93 -9.63
CA GLY A 34 11.75 -4.21 -10.99
C GLY A 34 12.82 -3.90 -12.04
N TYR A 35 13.54 -2.79 -11.90
CA TYR A 35 14.63 -2.42 -12.80
C TYR A 35 15.76 -3.45 -12.78
N LEU A 36 16.22 -3.87 -11.60
CA LEU A 36 17.28 -4.87 -11.45
C LEU A 36 16.83 -6.22 -12.01
N SER A 37 15.61 -6.64 -11.71
CA SER A 37 15.04 -7.90 -12.19
C SER A 37 14.91 -7.96 -13.71
N GLN A 38 14.45 -6.86 -14.35
CA GLN A 38 14.35 -6.78 -15.79
C GLN A 38 15.72 -6.86 -16.47
N ARG A 39 16.72 -6.23 -15.87
CA ARG A 39 18.08 -6.26 -16.36
C ARG A 39 18.70 -7.66 -16.29
N ASP A 40 18.53 -8.35 -15.16
CA ASP A 40 18.99 -9.74 -15.00
C ASP A 40 18.32 -10.67 -16.04
N ALA A 41 17.04 -10.46 -16.34
CA ALA A 41 16.31 -11.21 -17.36
C ALA A 41 16.81 -10.94 -18.80
N GLN A 42 17.34 -9.74 -19.07
CA GLN A 42 17.92 -9.38 -20.37
C GLN A 42 19.35 -9.85 -20.55
N GLY A 43 19.98 -10.39 -19.48
CA GLY A 43 21.37 -10.86 -19.51
C GLY A 43 22.38 -9.71 -19.68
N ASP A 44 21.99 -8.49 -19.29
CA ASP A 44 22.86 -7.33 -19.34
C ASP A 44 24.09 -7.53 -18.45
N GLY A 45 25.26 -7.22 -18.97
CA GLY A 45 26.54 -7.32 -18.27
C GLY A 45 26.64 -6.45 -17.01
N PRO A 46 27.82 -6.14 -16.51
CA PRO A 46 28.00 -5.36 -15.29
C PRO A 46 27.30 -3.98 -15.38
N LEU A 47 26.91 -3.44 -14.20
CA LEU A 47 26.20 -2.16 -14.08
C LEU A 47 26.95 -1.05 -14.84
N THR A 48 26.25 -0.39 -15.74
CA THR A 48 26.79 0.77 -16.45
C THR A 48 26.82 2.01 -15.57
N THR A 49 27.56 3.03 -15.94
CA THR A 49 27.59 4.31 -15.20
C THR A 49 26.22 4.96 -15.10
N LEU A 50 25.37 4.79 -16.14
CA LEU A 50 24.00 5.27 -16.13
C LEU A 50 23.15 4.52 -15.10
N ASP A 51 23.28 3.20 -15.00
CA ASP A 51 22.54 2.39 -14.03
C ASP A 51 22.89 2.79 -12.60
N VAL A 52 24.19 2.95 -12.32
CA VAL A 52 24.66 3.40 -11.01
C VAL A 52 24.11 4.79 -10.67
N SER A 53 24.03 5.68 -11.67
CA SER A 53 23.47 7.02 -11.48
C SER A 53 21.97 6.99 -11.17
N ILE A 54 21.20 6.16 -11.88
CA ILE A 54 19.75 5.99 -11.66
C ILE A 54 19.49 5.37 -10.29
N LEU A 55 20.18 4.29 -9.96
CA LEU A 55 20.06 3.63 -8.65
C LEU A 55 20.48 4.55 -7.51
N GLY A 56 21.57 5.32 -7.72
CA GLY A 56 22.04 6.33 -6.78
C GLY A 56 21.01 7.44 -6.54
N LEU A 57 20.34 7.91 -7.59
CA LEU A 57 19.26 8.89 -7.47
C LEU A 57 18.08 8.33 -6.67
N PHE A 58 17.64 7.12 -6.95
CA PHE A 58 16.56 6.47 -6.21
C PHE A 58 16.93 6.27 -4.73
N ALA A 59 18.15 5.82 -4.45
CA ALA A 59 18.66 5.69 -3.09
C ALA A 59 18.69 7.04 -2.36
N ALA A 60 19.12 8.11 -3.02
CA ALA A 60 19.11 9.46 -2.46
C ALA A 60 17.69 9.94 -2.12
N VAL A 61 16.71 9.70 -3.00
CA VAL A 61 15.29 10.03 -2.73
C VAL A 61 14.76 9.25 -1.54
N ILE A 62 15.06 7.95 -1.44
CA ILE A 62 14.66 7.13 -0.26
C ILE A 62 15.25 7.71 1.02
N LEU A 63 16.53 8.10 1.03
CA LEU A 63 17.19 8.69 2.20
C LEU A 63 16.55 10.02 2.60
N VAL A 64 16.20 10.88 1.64
CA VAL A 64 15.49 12.15 1.89
C VAL A 64 14.12 11.90 2.50
N LEU A 65 13.34 10.96 1.95
CA LEU A 65 12.03 10.60 2.48
C LEU A 65 12.13 10.00 3.89
N ALA A 66 13.09 9.11 4.12
CA ALA A 66 13.34 8.51 5.43
C ALA A 66 13.74 9.56 6.46
N PHE A 67 14.60 10.51 6.09
CA PHE A 67 14.99 11.63 6.93
C PHE A 67 13.80 12.55 7.24
N ALA A 68 12.95 12.83 6.26
CA ALA A 68 11.72 13.61 6.45
C ALA A 68 10.77 12.93 7.45
N ILE A 69 10.55 11.61 7.32
CA ILE A 69 9.76 10.82 8.29
C ILE A 69 10.37 10.90 9.68
N TRP A 70 11.67 10.67 9.81
CA TRP A 70 12.38 10.72 11.09
C TRP A 70 12.25 12.10 11.76
N ARG A 71 12.44 13.19 11.01
CA ARG A 71 12.30 14.56 11.51
C ARG A 71 10.86 14.85 11.98
N MET A 72 9.85 14.45 11.19
CA MET A 72 8.44 14.60 11.55
C MET A 72 8.09 13.79 12.80
N PHE A 73 8.63 12.59 12.93
CA PHE A 73 8.44 11.74 14.11
C PHE A 73 9.04 12.35 15.39
N GLN A 74 10.23 12.94 15.29
CA GLN A 74 10.85 13.67 16.41
C GLN A 74 10.00 14.85 16.86
N GLN A 75 9.47 15.63 15.93
CA GLN A 75 8.60 16.77 16.21
C GLN A 75 7.27 16.35 16.88
N THR A 76 6.73 15.20 16.50
CA THR A 76 5.50 14.64 17.10
C THR A 76 5.74 14.14 18.53
N LYS A 77 6.94 13.62 18.83
CA LYS A 77 7.33 13.22 20.19
C LYS A 77 7.46 14.41 21.15
N GLN A 78 7.87 15.56 20.65
CA GLN A 78 8.11 16.76 21.48
C GLN A 78 6.83 17.49 21.88
N SER A 79 5.71 17.27 21.19
CA SER A 79 4.44 17.94 21.47
C SER A 79 3.75 17.47 22.77
N GLY A 80 4.27 16.46 23.48
CA GLY A 80 3.88 16.09 24.85
C GLY A 80 2.40 15.72 25.06
N GLU A 81 1.58 15.70 24.04
CA GLU A 81 0.15 15.38 24.11
C GLU A 81 -0.07 13.93 24.52
N ARG A 82 -0.89 13.73 25.55
CA ARG A 82 -1.36 12.40 25.91
C ARG A 82 -2.26 11.87 24.81
N VAL A 83 -1.71 10.99 23.97
CA VAL A 83 -2.44 10.33 22.90
C VAL A 83 -3.64 9.57 23.48
N PRO A 84 -4.88 9.85 23.06
CA PRO A 84 -6.08 9.16 23.52
C PRO A 84 -5.97 7.63 23.35
N ARG A 85 -6.65 6.87 24.20
CA ARG A 85 -6.60 5.39 24.17
C ARG A 85 -6.99 4.84 22.79
N ARG A 86 -7.99 5.43 22.13
CA ARG A 86 -8.46 5.09 20.78
C ARG A 86 -7.35 5.25 19.74
N GLU A 87 -6.66 6.35 19.77
CA GLU A 87 -5.58 6.64 18.83
C GLU A 87 -4.36 5.73 19.03
N ARG A 88 -4.05 5.38 20.28
CA ARG A 88 -3.02 4.36 20.57
C ARG A 88 -3.39 3.00 20.02
N LEU A 89 -4.66 2.61 20.13
CA LEU A 89 -5.15 1.35 19.57
C LEU A 89 -5.10 1.36 18.05
N ASN A 90 -5.54 2.44 17.42
CA ASN A 90 -5.45 2.64 15.97
C ASN A 90 -4.00 2.50 15.46
N ASN A 91 -3.07 3.19 16.10
CA ASN A 91 -1.66 3.11 15.74
C ASN A 91 -1.09 1.69 15.88
N ARG A 92 -1.46 0.96 16.94
CA ARG A 92 -1.03 -0.45 17.11
C ARG A 92 -1.56 -1.35 16.02
N ILE A 93 -2.82 -1.19 15.62
CA ILE A 93 -3.44 -1.98 14.55
C ILE A 93 -2.76 -1.67 13.22
N ILE A 94 -2.56 -0.39 12.88
CA ILE A 94 -1.91 0.04 11.65
C ILE A 94 -0.47 -0.52 11.57
N TRP A 95 0.30 -0.39 12.65
CA TRP A 95 1.65 -0.95 12.71
C TRP A 95 1.65 -2.48 12.61
N GLY A 96 0.72 -3.15 13.29
CA GLY A 96 0.54 -4.60 13.20
C GLY A 96 0.24 -5.05 11.77
N CYS A 97 -0.70 -4.39 11.10
CA CYS A 97 -1.02 -4.67 9.69
C CYS A 97 0.17 -4.38 8.76
N GLY A 98 0.92 -3.30 9.01
CA GLY A 98 2.12 -2.96 8.23
C GLY A 98 3.21 -4.02 8.35
N ILE A 99 3.52 -4.47 9.58
CA ILE A 99 4.49 -5.55 9.82
C ILE A 99 4.02 -6.86 9.19
N PHE A 100 2.75 -7.20 9.35
CA PHE A 100 2.16 -8.41 8.77
C PHE A 100 2.21 -8.39 7.25
N GLY A 101 1.83 -7.28 6.61
CA GLY A 101 1.93 -7.09 5.17
C GLY A 101 3.38 -7.12 4.67
N GLY A 102 4.31 -6.54 5.44
CA GLY A 102 5.74 -6.60 5.14
C GLY A 102 6.31 -8.02 5.18
N ILE A 103 5.90 -8.83 6.16
CA ILE A 103 6.29 -10.25 6.25
C ILE A 103 5.74 -11.03 5.04
N ILE A 104 4.47 -10.84 4.70
CA ILE A 104 3.86 -11.48 3.53
C ILE A 104 4.59 -11.07 2.26
N GLY A 105 4.82 -9.76 2.05
CA GLY A 105 5.52 -9.24 0.88
C GLY A 105 6.94 -9.78 0.76
N LEU A 106 7.68 -9.84 1.87
CA LEU A 106 9.03 -10.43 1.90
C LEU A 106 9.00 -11.93 1.59
N THR A 107 8.05 -12.66 2.15
CA THR A 107 7.89 -14.10 1.87
C THR A 107 7.61 -14.33 0.39
N LEU A 108 6.71 -13.55 -0.21
CA LEU A 108 6.41 -13.64 -1.65
C LEU A 108 7.65 -13.29 -2.50
N ALA A 109 8.39 -12.25 -2.13
CA ALA A 109 9.60 -11.86 -2.85
C ALA A 109 10.68 -12.94 -2.79
N LEU A 110 10.85 -13.61 -1.64
CA LEU A 110 11.85 -14.66 -1.48
C LEU A 110 11.44 -15.99 -2.12
N THR A 111 10.15 -16.35 -2.08
CA THR A 111 9.67 -17.62 -2.62
C THR A 111 9.34 -17.55 -4.11
N GLY A 112 8.84 -16.40 -4.60
CA GLY A 112 8.52 -16.20 -6.01
C GLY A 112 9.75 -16.23 -6.92
N ASN A 113 10.93 -15.87 -6.42
CA ASN A 113 12.19 -15.90 -7.17
C ASN A 113 12.76 -17.32 -7.34
N MET A 114 12.29 -18.32 -6.61
CA MET A 114 12.86 -19.68 -6.68
C MET A 114 12.16 -20.58 -7.71
N GLU A 115 10.90 -20.32 -8.07
CA GLU A 115 10.13 -21.22 -8.94
C GLU A 115 9.78 -20.62 -10.31
N ALA A 116 9.83 -19.32 -10.48
CA ALA A 116 9.49 -18.63 -11.73
C ALA A 116 10.70 -17.88 -12.31
N ALA A 117 11.65 -18.61 -12.85
CA ALA A 117 12.85 -18.03 -13.50
C ALA A 117 12.52 -17.11 -14.69
N ASN A 118 11.27 -17.06 -15.15
CA ASN A 118 10.87 -16.29 -16.33
C ASN A 118 9.95 -15.09 -16.06
N GLU A 119 9.35 -14.96 -14.86
CA GLU A 119 8.55 -13.79 -14.49
C GLU A 119 8.68 -13.47 -12.99
N PRO A 120 9.69 -12.71 -12.56
CA PRO A 120 9.90 -12.37 -11.15
C PRO A 120 8.99 -11.22 -10.71
N SER A 121 7.70 -11.43 -10.64
CA SER A 121 6.76 -10.45 -10.09
C SER A 121 5.98 -11.05 -8.93
N PRO A 122 5.90 -10.42 -7.75
CA PRO A 122 5.02 -10.87 -6.67
C PRO A 122 3.54 -10.85 -7.06
N PHE A 123 3.21 -10.26 -8.21
CA PHE A 123 1.88 -10.21 -8.81
C PHE A 123 1.77 -11.08 -10.07
N ALA A 124 2.78 -11.91 -10.37
CA ALA A 124 2.72 -12.82 -11.49
C ALA A 124 1.59 -13.83 -11.30
N SER A 125 0.85 -14.10 -12.37
CA SER A 125 -0.24 -15.08 -12.40
C SER A 125 0.25 -16.53 -12.44
N GLY A 126 1.53 -16.76 -12.15
CA GLY A 126 2.15 -18.09 -12.11
C GLY A 126 1.68 -18.95 -10.93
N PRO A 127 1.81 -20.27 -11.03
CA PRO A 127 1.47 -21.18 -9.94
C PRO A 127 2.40 -20.96 -8.74
N MET A 128 1.81 -20.87 -7.56
CA MET A 128 2.55 -20.80 -6.29
C MET A 128 2.40 -22.12 -5.51
N SER A 129 3.25 -22.34 -4.51
CA SER A 129 3.13 -23.55 -3.69
C SER A 129 1.76 -23.61 -2.99
N PRO A 130 1.08 -24.79 -2.94
CA PRO A 130 -0.24 -24.91 -2.34
C PRO A 130 -0.29 -24.47 -0.87
N MET A 131 0.79 -24.69 -0.12
CA MET A 131 0.90 -24.28 1.28
C MET A 131 0.94 -22.77 1.41
N LEU A 132 1.71 -22.08 0.57
CA LEU A 132 1.78 -20.63 0.56
C LEU A 132 0.43 -20.01 0.15
N ALA A 133 -0.21 -20.56 -0.89
CA ALA A 133 -1.55 -20.16 -1.32
C ALA A 133 -2.57 -20.27 -0.18
N PHE A 134 -2.55 -21.39 0.56
CA PHE A 134 -3.43 -21.60 1.71
C PHE A 134 -3.17 -20.60 2.84
N ILE A 135 -1.90 -20.34 3.20
CA ILE A 135 -1.54 -19.37 4.23
C ILE A 135 -2.02 -17.96 3.84
N LEU A 136 -1.81 -17.56 2.58
CA LEU A 136 -2.26 -16.25 2.09
C LEU A 136 -3.79 -16.16 2.05
N ALA A 137 -4.48 -17.21 1.64
CA ALA A 137 -5.94 -17.27 1.63
C ALA A 137 -6.52 -17.12 3.04
N VAL A 138 -5.94 -17.79 4.05
CA VAL A 138 -6.35 -17.65 5.45
C VAL A 138 -6.02 -16.25 5.98
N ALA A 139 -4.83 -15.72 5.66
CA ALA A 139 -4.42 -14.38 6.07
C ALA A 139 -5.38 -13.30 5.54
N ILE A 140 -5.72 -13.35 4.27
CA ILE A 140 -6.57 -12.35 3.60
C ILE A 140 -8.05 -12.63 3.86
N GLY A 141 -8.49 -13.89 3.83
CA GLY A 141 -9.90 -14.27 3.93
C GLY A 141 -10.44 -14.37 5.36
N VAL A 142 -9.58 -14.56 6.36
CA VAL A 142 -10.01 -14.72 7.75
C VAL A 142 -9.36 -13.67 8.66
N VAL A 143 -8.04 -13.56 8.66
CA VAL A 143 -7.32 -12.71 9.62
C VAL A 143 -7.58 -11.23 9.37
N LEU A 144 -7.46 -10.77 8.11
CA LEU A 144 -7.72 -9.37 7.76
C LEU A 144 -9.18 -8.95 8.04
N PRO A 145 -10.23 -9.69 7.65
CA PRO A 145 -11.60 -9.35 8.00
C PRO A 145 -11.83 -9.29 9.52
N ALA A 146 -11.27 -10.22 10.29
CA ALA A 146 -11.37 -10.21 11.75
C ALA A 146 -10.73 -8.95 12.36
N ILE A 147 -9.54 -8.57 11.91
CA ILE A 147 -8.86 -7.33 12.33
C ILE A 147 -9.68 -6.11 11.91
N THR A 148 -10.19 -6.08 10.69
CA THR A 148 -11.00 -4.97 10.16
C THR A 148 -12.28 -4.80 10.96
N PHE A 149 -12.97 -5.89 11.27
CA PHE A 149 -14.18 -5.86 12.09
C PHE A 149 -13.91 -5.36 13.52
N TYR A 150 -12.82 -5.86 14.14
CA TYR A 150 -12.39 -5.40 15.45
C TYR A 150 -12.03 -3.91 15.45
N TRP A 151 -11.29 -3.44 14.46
CA TRP A 151 -10.90 -2.05 14.26
C TRP A 151 -12.15 -1.16 14.08
N HIS A 152 -13.06 -1.56 13.20
CA HIS A 152 -14.29 -0.83 12.93
C HIS A 152 -15.14 -0.64 14.19
N LYS A 153 -15.27 -1.68 15.00
CA LYS A 153 -16.06 -1.65 16.25
C LYS A 153 -15.45 -0.78 17.35
N HIS A 154 -14.11 -0.70 17.45
CA HIS A 154 -13.45 -0.12 18.63
C HIS A 154 -12.72 1.20 18.36
N VAL A 155 -12.45 1.51 17.10
CA VAL A 155 -11.58 2.64 16.73
C VAL A 155 -12.32 3.64 15.86
N VAL A 156 -13.12 3.19 14.90
CA VAL A 156 -13.79 4.03 13.92
C VAL A 156 -14.87 4.88 14.61
N ASP A 157 -14.90 6.18 14.34
CA ASP A 157 -15.95 7.09 14.74
C ASP A 157 -17.01 7.24 13.64
N GLU A 158 -18.09 7.94 13.92
CA GLU A 158 -19.22 8.11 12.98
C GLU A 158 -18.80 8.84 11.69
N GLN A 159 -17.89 9.81 11.78
CA GLN A 159 -17.39 10.55 10.62
C GLN A 159 -16.50 9.65 9.76
N GLU A 160 -15.63 8.89 10.38
CA GLU A 160 -14.74 7.94 9.70
C GLU A 160 -15.52 6.78 9.06
N ASP A 161 -16.58 6.29 9.74
CA ASP A 161 -17.51 5.29 9.23
C ASP A 161 -18.24 5.79 7.99
N ALA A 162 -18.78 7.02 8.03
CA ALA A 162 -19.44 7.64 6.89
C ALA A 162 -18.48 7.81 5.69
N ALA A 163 -17.24 8.20 5.93
CA ALA A 163 -16.22 8.31 4.90
C ALA A 163 -15.86 6.94 4.31
N TYR A 164 -15.72 5.91 5.16
CA TYR A 164 -15.44 4.53 4.73
C TYR A 164 -16.57 3.95 3.88
N ARG A 165 -17.82 4.11 4.31
CA ARG A 165 -19.01 3.65 3.55
C ARG A 165 -19.08 4.33 2.17
N ALA A 166 -18.83 5.63 2.10
CA ALA A 166 -18.82 6.35 0.82
C ALA A 166 -17.70 5.82 -0.11
N GLY A 167 -16.51 5.57 0.43
CA GLY A 167 -15.40 4.99 -0.31
C GLY A 167 -15.72 3.60 -0.85
N ALA A 168 -16.24 2.73 0.00
CA ALA A 168 -16.62 1.37 -0.37
C ALA A 168 -17.71 1.35 -1.46
N LEU A 169 -18.74 2.21 -1.32
CA LEU A 169 -19.85 2.30 -2.28
C LEU A 169 -19.35 2.73 -3.67
N ILE A 170 -18.55 3.77 -3.74
CA ILE A 170 -17.99 4.26 -5.02
C ILE A 170 -17.07 3.21 -5.64
N ALA A 171 -16.27 2.52 -4.85
CA ALA A 171 -15.38 1.46 -5.33
C ALA A 171 -16.16 0.27 -5.91
N ILE A 172 -17.27 -0.13 -5.28
CA ILE A 172 -18.16 -1.18 -5.80
C ILE A 172 -18.77 -0.77 -7.14
N TYR A 173 -19.26 0.46 -7.26
CA TYR A 173 -19.78 0.95 -8.54
C TYR A 173 -18.68 0.99 -9.62
N ALA A 174 -17.49 1.46 -9.28
CA ALA A 174 -16.37 1.44 -10.22
C ALA A 174 -16.07 0.01 -10.71
N PHE A 175 -16.04 -0.97 -9.80
CA PHE A 175 -15.87 -2.37 -10.17
C PHE A 175 -16.99 -2.86 -11.09
N TRP A 176 -18.25 -2.58 -10.79
CA TRP A 176 -19.40 -3.02 -11.58
C TRP A 176 -19.40 -2.47 -13.00
N PHE A 177 -18.85 -1.28 -13.21
CA PHE A 177 -18.78 -0.68 -14.55
C PHE A 177 -17.48 -1.05 -15.28
N VAL A 178 -16.34 -0.96 -14.61
CA VAL A 178 -15.03 -1.17 -15.26
C VAL A 178 -14.79 -2.63 -15.60
N ALA A 179 -15.13 -3.56 -14.70
CA ALA A 179 -14.87 -4.98 -14.91
C ALA A 179 -15.58 -5.55 -16.16
N PRO A 180 -16.92 -5.33 -16.34
CA PRO A 180 -17.58 -5.80 -17.56
C PRO A 180 -17.11 -5.08 -18.83
N VAL A 181 -16.84 -3.77 -18.76
CA VAL A 181 -16.31 -3.02 -19.92
C VAL A 181 -14.95 -3.56 -20.32
N TRP A 182 -14.04 -3.78 -19.39
CA TRP A 182 -12.74 -4.38 -19.67
C TRP A 182 -12.90 -5.77 -20.27
N TRP A 183 -13.78 -6.60 -19.73
CA TRP A 183 -14.05 -7.95 -20.23
C TRP A 183 -14.57 -7.93 -21.69
N PHE A 184 -15.49 -7.00 -22.05
CA PHE A 184 -15.96 -6.85 -23.42
C PHE A 184 -14.85 -6.37 -24.38
N LEU A 185 -14.03 -5.42 -23.96
CA LEU A 185 -12.91 -4.90 -24.76
C LEU A 185 -11.83 -5.97 -24.98
N TRP A 186 -11.60 -6.82 -23.99
CA TRP A 186 -10.76 -7.99 -24.14
C TRP A 186 -11.34 -8.98 -25.15
N ARG A 187 -12.63 -9.29 -25.06
CA ARG A 187 -13.29 -10.17 -26.03
C ARG A 187 -13.26 -9.61 -27.44
N GLY A 188 -13.25 -8.31 -27.59
CA GLY A 188 -13.07 -7.59 -28.87
C GLY A 188 -11.62 -7.50 -29.36
N GLY A 189 -10.64 -8.00 -28.60
CA GLY A 189 -9.21 -7.95 -28.95
C GLY A 189 -8.58 -6.55 -28.81
N ILE A 190 -9.26 -5.61 -28.12
CA ILE A 190 -8.79 -4.22 -27.93
C ILE A 190 -7.86 -4.10 -26.71
N LEU A 191 -8.16 -4.83 -25.63
CA LEU A 191 -7.40 -4.84 -24.39
C LEU A 191 -6.88 -6.25 -24.05
N PRO A 192 -5.84 -6.37 -23.22
CA PRO A 192 -5.38 -7.65 -22.71
C PRO A 192 -6.43 -8.26 -21.77
N GLN A 193 -6.28 -9.56 -21.47
CA GLN A 193 -7.14 -10.29 -20.54
C GLN A 193 -7.25 -9.56 -19.20
N PRO A 194 -8.47 -9.39 -18.64
CA PRO A 194 -8.64 -8.76 -17.35
C PRO A 194 -7.97 -9.59 -16.26
N ASP A 195 -7.11 -8.93 -15.51
CA ASP A 195 -6.41 -9.49 -14.36
C ASP A 195 -7.19 -9.23 -13.07
N GLY A 196 -7.47 -10.27 -12.29
CA GLY A 196 -8.21 -10.16 -11.04
C GLY A 196 -7.48 -9.34 -9.98
N VAL A 197 -6.15 -9.39 -9.96
CA VAL A 197 -5.31 -8.62 -9.03
C VAL A 197 -5.34 -7.14 -9.40
N ALA A 198 -5.26 -6.81 -10.68
CA ALA A 198 -5.39 -5.44 -11.16
C ALA A 198 -6.76 -4.82 -10.81
N LEU A 199 -7.86 -5.58 -10.99
CA LEU A 199 -9.21 -5.16 -10.60
C LEU A 199 -9.34 -4.96 -9.09
N TYR A 200 -8.73 -5.83 -8.28
CA TYR A 200 -8.69 -5.69 -6.83
C TYR A 200 -7.97 -4.39 -6.42
N PHE A 201 -6.76 -4.14 -6.92
CA PHE A 201 -6.03 -2.93 -6.60
C PHE A 201 -6.75 -1.66 -7.07
N MET A 202 -7.31 -1.66 -8.26
CA MET A 202 -8.13 -0.55 -8.75
C MET A 202 -9.26 -0.23 -7.76
N THR A 203 -10.01 -1.24 -7.34
CA THR A 203 -11.12 -1.09 -6.39
C THR A 203 -10.63 -0.56 -5.04
N ALA A 204 -9.53 -1.12 -4.52
CA ALA A 204 -8.93 -0.69 -3.25
C ALA A 204 -8.42 0.76 -3.31
N PHE A 205 -7.77 1.15 -4.39
CA PHE A 205 -7.30 2.53 -4.58
C PHE A 205 -8.45 3.54 -4.67
N ILE A 206 -9.51 3.22 -5.41
CA ILE A 206 -10.69 4.09 -5.50
C ILE A 206 -11.32 4.25 -4.11
N ALA A 207 -11.51 3.16 -3.35
CA ALA A 207 -12.03 3.21 -1.99
C ALA A 207 -11.16 4.11 -1.10
N LEU A 208 -9.84 3.96 -1.17
CA LEU A 208 -8.87 4.71 -0.38
C LEU A 208 -8.91 6.21 -0.71
N ILE A 209 -8.91 6.57 -2.00
CA ILE A 209 -8.94 7.97 -2.46
C ILE A 209 -10.21 8.66 -1.97
N VAL A 210 -11.37 8.01 -2.14
CA VAL A 210 -12.66 8.58 -1.72
C VAL A 210 -12.75 8.69 -0.20
N TRP A 211 -12.28 7.68 0.53
CA TRP A 211 -12.22 7.71 1.98
C TRP A 211 -11.36 8.87 2.47
N PHE A 212 -10.15 9.04 1.92
CA PHE A 212 -9.27 10.17 2.22
C PHE A 212 -9.94 11.51 1.94
N TRP A 213 -10.52 11.66 0.76
CA TRP A 213 -11.22 12.88 0.38
C TRP A 213 -12.32 13.24 1.39
N LYS A 214 -13.15 12.26 1.75
CA LYS A 214 -14.27 12.47 2.67
C LYS A 214 -13.82 12.72 4.10
N LYS A 215 -12.74 12.11 4.55
CA LYS A 215 -12.20 12.26 5.91
C LYS A 215 -11.58 13.63 6.17
N TYR A 216 -10.99 14.25 5.15
CA TYR A 216 -10.21 15.49 5.31
C TYR A 216 -10.87 16.73 4.67
N ARG A 217 -12.06 16.59 4.13
CA ARG A 217 -12.91 17.68 3.66
C ARG A 217 -13.94 18.07 4.71
#